data_0f48911cc35c62bd4acd556d8f0d902b
#
_entry.id   0f48911cc35c62bd4acd556d8f0d902b
#
_cell.length_a   1.000
_cell.length_b   1.000
_cell.length_c   1.000
_cell.angle_alpha   90.00
_cell.angle_beta   90.00
_cell.angle_gamma   90.00
#
_symmetry.space_group_name_H-M   'P 1'
#
loop_
_entity.id
_entity.type
_entity.pdbx_description
1 polymer ?
#
loop_
_entity_poly.entity_id
_entity_poly.type
_entity_poly.pdbx_seq_one_letter_code
_entity_poly.pdbx_strand_id
1 'polypeptide(L)'
;MSTTTVAHHDDHAEHPTGIMRWLTTTNHKDIGTMYLTFSLIMFFVGGAMILGIRAELFQPGLQLVNPEFYNQLIGVHALIMIFAALMPAATGFANWMIPLQIGAPDMALPRLNNWGFWLLPPSAILLTLPFTLALFGIGDGALATGWTFYPPLSVQGGIGVDFAIFAVHLLGVSSVLGSINIIVTLFNMRAPGMTLMKMPLFAWGWLITAFLLVATIPVLAGAVTMLLTDRHFGTHFFDAAGGGDPVMFQHLFWFFGHPEVYILLLPVWGFIPQILETFSRKPMYGYKAQVYSFIAIGVLAMVVWAHHFFTSGMPVPALLYFMYSTMAISLPLAVMFFCWIKTMWKGSMSFETPMLFTVGWIILFGIGGLTGLVLADVAADAQYHNSYFVVAHFHYTLFAGGIMGIMAGVYFWLPKMTGHMYNEKLGKLHFWLTAISFNFTFIPQFFLGLAGMPRRIPDYALQFAEFNMISSIAAFVMGLSQLIFVYNVVTCVKGGKKATDQVWEGAKGLEWTLPSPPPYHSFTEQPTVK
;
A
#
# COMPACT_ATOMS: atom_id res chain seq x y z
N MET A 1 60.23 3.82 -10.16
CA MET A 1 58.86 4.33 -10.42
C MET A 1 58.16 3.28 -11.24
N SER A 2 57.36 2.44 -10.62
CA SER A 2 56.56 1.40 -11.29
C SER A 2 55.17 1.94 -11.42
N THR A 3 54.75 2.23 -12.64
CA THR A 3 53.37 2.62 -12.98
C THR A 3 52.50 1.35 -13.00
N THR A 4 51.75 1.11 -11.95
CA THR A 4 50.70 0.12 -11.94
C THR A 4 49.51 0.69 -12.72
N THR A 5 49.36 0.23 -13.98
CA THR A 5 48.14 0.39 -14.78
C THR A 5 47.02 -0.38 -14.06
N VAL A 6 46.07 0.35 -13.52
CA VAL A 6 44.80 -0.22 -13.09
C VAL A 6 44.05 -0.68 -14.34
N ALA A 7 43.95 -1.99 -14.52
CA ALA A 7 43.14 -2.56 -15.58
C ALA A 7 41.68 -2.15 -15.33
N HIS A 8 41.12 -1.35 -16.24
CA HIS A 8 39.67 -1.21 -16.37
C HIS A 8 39.13 -2.60 -16.75
N HIS A 9 38.50 -3.25 -15.80
CA HIS A 9 37.59 -4.34 -16.12
C HIS A 9 36.39 -3.74 -16.86
N ASP A 10 36.43 -3.79 -18.18
CA ASP A 10 35.25 -3.67 -19.04
C ASP A 10 34.39 -4.92 -18.75
N ASP A 11 33.48 -4.82 -17.78
CA ASP A 11 32.42 -5.79 -17.56
C ASP A 11 31.38 -5.64 -18.70
N HIS A 12 31.76 -6.02 -19.92
CA HIS A 12 30.82 -6.41 -20.97
C HIS A 12 30.31 -7.84 -20.72
N ALA A 13 29.84 -8.14 -19.50
CA ALA A 13 29.01 -9.30 -19.32
C ALA A 13 27.74 -9.04 -20.13
N GLU A 14 27.52 -9.84 -21.18
CA GLU A 14 26.29 -9.77 -21.98
C GLU A 14 25.10 -9.89 -21.03
N HIS A 15 24.39 -8.78 -20.82
CA HIS A 15 23.19 -8.80 -19.99
C HIS A 15 22.17 -9.73 -20.61
N PRO A 16 21.55 -10.64 -19.83
CA PRO A 16 20.53 -11.51 -20.35
C PRO A 16 19.44 -10.71 -21.08
N THR A 17 19.04 -11.19 -22.25
CA THR A 17 17.98 -10.57 -23.06
C THR A 17 16.71 -11.43 -23.01
N GLY A 18 15.60 -10.90 -23.52
CA GLY A 18 14.33 -11.62 -23.54
C GLY A 18 13.80 -11.96 -22.15
N ILE A 19 13.14 -13.10 -22.02
CA ILE A 19 12.50 -13.53 -20.76
C ILE A 19 13.52 -13.79 -19.64
N MET A 20 14.72 -14.27 -19.99
CA MET A 20 15.78 -14.55 -19.03
C MET A 20 16.26 -13.30 -18.29
N ARG A 21 16.23 -12.13 -18.94
CA ARG A 21 16.49 -10.86 -18.28
C ARG A 21 15.59 -10.70 -17.05
N TRP A 22 14.30 -10.90 -17.20
CA TRP A 22 13.31 -10.70 -16.12
C TRP A 22 13.40 -11.76 -15.04
N LEU A 23 13.68 -13.02 -15.41
CA LEU A 23 13.78 -14.13 -14.45
C LEU A 23 15.02 -14.01 -13.54
N THR A 24 16.14 -13.53 -14.07
CA THR A 24 17.43 -13.58 -13.39
C THR A 24 18.03 -12.23 -13.05
N THR A 25 17.33 -11.13 -13.39
CA THR A 25 17.83 -9.78 -13.13
C THR A 25 18.11 -9.54 -11.65
N THR A 26 19.21 -8.88 -11.38
CA THR A 26 19.54 -8.35 -10.06
C THR A 26 19.49 -6.83 -10.01
N ASN A 27 19.19 -6.18 -11.15
CA ASN A 27 19.11 -4.72 -11.25
C ASN A 27 17.87 -4.19 -10.53
N HIS A 28 18.05 -3.23 -9.64
CA HIS A 28 16.99 -2.66 -8.82
C HIS A 28 15.86 -2.00 -9.65
N LYS A 29 16.15 -1.43 -10.82
CA LYS A 29 15.15 -0.80 -11.69
C LYS A 29 14.29 -1.83 -12.41
N ASP A 30 14.90 -2.93 -12.91
CA ASP A 30 14.17 -4.03 -13.51
C ASP A 30 13.24 -4.66 -12.48
N ILE A 31 13.76 -4.97 -11.27
CA ILE A 31 12.97 -5.53 -10.17
C ILE A 31 11.85 -4.56 -9.76
N GLY A 32 12.16 -3.27 -9.62
CA GLY A 32 11.14 -2.25 -9.34
C GLY A 32 10.05 -2.19 -10.40
N THR A 33 10.40 -2.34 -11.69
CA THR A 33 9.44 -2.41 -12.80
C THR A 33 8.55 -3.64 -12.71
N MET A 34 9.13 -4.80 -12.35
CA MET A 34 8.35 -6.03 -12.13
C MET A 34 7.35 -5.85 -10.99
N TYR A 35 7.75 -5.27 -9.85
CA TYR A 35 6.86 -4.96 -8.73
C TYR A 35 5.72 -4.03 -9.13
N LEU A 36 6.01 -2.93 -9.84
CA LEU A 36 4.99 -1.97 -10.30
C LEU A 36 4.03 -2.60 -11.30
N THR A 37 4.53 -3.42 -12.22
CA THR A 37 3.71 -4.13 -13.21
C THR A 37 2.80 -5.16 -12.52
N PHE A 38 3.35 -5.99 -11.63
CA PHE A 38 2.58 -6.95 -10.85
C PHE A 38 1.49 -6.27 -10.03
N SER A 39 1.86 -5.20 -9.31
CA SER A 39 0.92 -4.39 -8.53
C SER A 39 -0.23 -3.86 -9.38
N LEU A 40 0.06 -3.33 -10.57
CA LEU A 40 -0.96 -2.82 -11.48
C LEU A 40 -1.93 -3.91 -11.92
N ILE A 41 -1.42 -5.10 -12.25
CA ILE A 41 -2.26 -6.26 -12.62
C ILE A 41 -3.17 -6.63 -11.44
N MET A 42 -2.61 -6.77 -10.24
CA MET A 42 -3.35 -7.17 -9.06
C MET A 42 -4.36 -6.09 -8.60
N PHE A 43 -4.05 -4.81 -8.82
CA PHE A 43 -4.99 -3.71 -8.61
C PHE A 43 -6.26 -3.88 -9.48
N PHE A 44 -6.12 -4.29 -10.74
CA PHE A 44 -7.28 -4.57 -11.61
C PHE A 44 -8.00 -5.86 -11.22
N VAL A 45 -7.28 -6.90 -10.80
CA VAL A 45 -7.92 -8.14 -10.31
C VAL A 45 -8.77 -7.87 -9.07
N GLY A 46 -8.20 -7.22 -8.04
CA GLY A 46 -8.95 -6.82 -6.85
C GLY A 46 -10.04 -5.79 -7.15
N GLY A 47 -9.78 -4.87 -8.09
CA GLY A 47 -10.75 -3.90 -8.58
C GLY A 47 -11.98 -4.55 -9.25
N ALA A 48 -11.79 -5.57 -10.08
CA ALA A 48 -12.89 -6.32 -10.68
C ALA A 48 -13.76 -7.01 -9.62
N MET A 49 -13.15 -7.57 -8.57
CA MET A 49 -13.89 -8.19 -7.47
C MET A 49 -14.81 -7.20 -6.76
N ILE A 50 -14.32 -5.99 -6.44
CA ILE A 50 -15.14 -4.97 -5.79
C ILE A 50 -16.23 -4.41 -6.70
N LEU A 51 -16.01 -4.35 -8.02
CA LEU A 51 -17.06 -3.99 -8.96
C LEU A 51 -18.17 -5.04 -9.00
N GLY A 52 -17.85 -6.33 -8.88
CA GLY A 52 -18.82 -7.40 -8.68
C GLY A 52 -19.66 -7.22 -7.40
N ILE A 53 -18.99 -6.90 -6.28
CA ILE A 53 -19.65 -6.57 -5.00
C ILE A 53 -20.56 -5.36 -5.15
N ARG A 54 -20.12 -4.31 -5.82
CA ARG A 54 -20.93 -3.09 -6.03
C ARG A 54 -22.09 -3.31 -7.00
N ALA A 55 -21.97 -4.24 -7.95
CA ALA A 55 -23.05 -4.67 -8.81
C ALA A 55 -24.14 -5.40 -8.01
N GLU A 56 -23.76 -6.32 -7.09
CA GLU A 56 -24.69 -7.00 -6.18
C GLU A 56 -25.44 -6.00 -5.29
N LEU A 57 -24.72 -5.04 -4.72
CA LEU A 57 -25.30 -4.04 -3.82
C LEU A 57 -25.98 -2.86 -4.54
N PHE A 58 -26.22 -2.95 -5.85
CA PHE A 58 -26.88 -1.89 -6.61
C PHE A 58 -28.34 -1.73 -6.20
N GLN A 59 -29.01 -2.83 -5.91
CA GLN A 59 -30.41 -2.90 -5.44
C GLN A 59 -30.50 -3.87 -4.25
N PRO A 60 -31.52 -3.72 -3.38
CA PRO A 60 -31.82 -4.69 -2.32
C PRO A 60 -32.21 -6.05 -2.89
N GLY A 61 -31.95 -7.10 -2.14
CA GLY A 61 -32.16 -8.48 -2.52
C GLY A 61 -30.93 -9.09 -3.20
N LEU A 62 -30.82 -10.42 -3.20
CA LEU A 62 -29.75 -11.12 -3.92
C LEU A 62 -30.00 -11.06 -5.42
N GLN A 63 -29.07 -10.45 -6.16
CA GLN A 63 -29.23 -10.15 -7.60
C GLN A 63 -28.36 -11.05 -8.49
N LEU A 64 -27.06 -11.09 -8.27
CA LEU A 64 -26.07 -11.63 -9.18
C LEU A 64 -25.27 -12.79 -8.58
N VAL A 65 -25.02 -12.75 -7.29
CA VAL A 65 -24.12 -13.71 -6.62
C VAL A 65 -24.78 -14.28 -5.35
N ASN A 66 -24.48 -15.53 -5.03
CA ASN A 66 -24.90 -16.09 -3.76
C ASN A 66 -24.06 -15.53 -2.59
N PRO A 67 -24.54 -15.62 -1.32
CA PRO A 67 -23.85 -15.06 -0.16
C PRO A 67 -22.43 -15.60 0.06
N GLU A 68 -22.19 -16.86 -0.26
CA GLU A 68 -20.87 -17.51 -0.12
C GLU A 68 -19.87 -16.88 -1.10
N PHE A 69 -20.23 -16.79 -2.37
CA PHE A 69 -19.37 -16.19 -3.39
C PHE A 69 -19.14 -14.69 -3.12
N TYR A 70 -20.15 -13.98 -2.61
CA TYR A 70 -20.02 -12.60 -2.18
C TYR A 70 -18.95 -12.44 -1.09
N ASN A 71 -18.95 -13.33 -0.07
CA ASN A 71 -17.95 -13.33 1.00
C ASN A 71 -16.55 -13.65 0.47
N GLN A 72 -16.44 -14.57 -0.50
CA GLN A 72 -15.16 -14.86 -1.16
C GLN A 72 -14.62 -13.63 -1.89
N LEU A 73 -15.46 -12.91 -2.64
CA LEU A 73 -15.05 -11.67 -3.31
C LEU A 73 -14.52 -10.64 -2.33
N ILE A 74 -15.20 -10.43 -1.18
CA ILE A 74 -14.76 -9.47 -0.14
C ILE A 74 -13.43 -9.91 0.47
N GLY A 75 -13.30 -11.18 0.88
CA GLY A 75 -12.12 -11.70 1.55
C GLY A 75 -10.87 -11.58 0.66
N VAL A 76 -10.98 -12.03 -0.58
CA VAL A 76 -9.87 -12.03 -1.53
C VAL A 76 -9.57 -10.62 -2.06
N HIS A 77 -10.61 -9.77 -2.31
CA HIS A 77 -10.39 -8.37 -2.65
C HIS A 77 -9.48 -7.68 -1.64
N ALA A 78 -9.76 -7.81 -0.35
CA ALA A 78 -8.98 -7.15 0.69
C ALA A 78 -7.52 -7.65 0.72
N LEU A 79 -7.29 -8.98 0.65
CA LEU A 79 -5.94 -9.54 0.62
C LEU A 79 -5.15 -9.09 -0.61
N ILE A 80 -5.78 -9.09 -1.78
CA ILE A 80 -5.14 -8.64 -3.03
C ILE A 80 -4.79 -7.16 -2.95
N MET A 81 -5.73 -6.31 -2.55
CA MET A 81 -5.51 -4.85 -2.55
C MET A 81 -4.43 -4.43 -1.56
N ILE A 82 -4.35 -5.07 -0.40
CA ILE A 82 -3.34 -4.77 0.62
C ILE A 82 -1.99 -5.38 0.21
N PHE A 83 -1.91 -6.70 0.12
CA PHE A 83 -0.64 -7.44 0.02
C PHE A 83 -0.12 -7.62 -1.40
N ALA A 84 -0.98 -7.63 -2.41
CA ALA A 84 -0.56 -7.86 -3.80
C ALA A 84 -0.62 -6.61 -4.69
N ALA A 85 -1.34 -5.56 -4.30
CA ALA A 85 -1.39 -4.31 -5.04
C ALA A 85 -0.62 -3.18 -4.33
N LEU A 86 -1.08 -2.70 -3.16
CA LEU A 86 -0.53 -1.49 -2.55
C LEU A 86 0.90 -1.69 -2.01
N MET A 87 1.16 -2.77 -1.25
CA MET A 87 2.52 -3.05 -0.76
C MET A 87 3.53 -3.25 -1.90
N PRO A 88 3.26 -4.08 -2.93
CA PRO A 88 4.18 -4.22 -4.05
C PRO A 88 4.39 -2.94 -4.86
N ALA A 89 3.36 -2.07 -4.99
CA ALA A 89 3.54 -0.76 -5.62
C ALA A 89 4.56 0.10 -4.87
N ALA A 90 4.42 0.20 -3.55
CA ALA A 90 5.36 0.93 -2.70
C ALA A 90 6.77 0.32 -2.78
N THR A 91 6.89 -1.02 -2.75
CA THR A 91 8.17 -1.73 -2.88
C THR A 91 8.80 -1.52 -4.27
N GLY A 92 7.99 -1.44 -5.32
CA GLY A 92 8.45 -1.10 -6.67
C GLY A 92 9.10 0.29 -6.72
N PHE A 93 8.48 1.27 -6.09
CA PHE A 93 9.08 2.61 -5.92
C PHE A 93 10.35 2.57 -5.06
N ALA A 94 10.38 1.79 -3.97
CA ALA A 94 11.59 1.64 -3.17
C ALA A 94 12.77 1.16 -4.01
N ASN A 95 12.54 0.08 -4.76
CA ASN A 95 13.54 -0.48 -5.65
C ASN A 95 14.01 0.53 -6.70
N TRP A 96 13.07 1.22 -7.36
CA TRP A 96 13.43 2.22 -8.36
C TRP A 96 14.18 3.40 -7.77
N MET A 97 13.68 3.98 -6.68
CA MET A 97 14.06 5.34 -6.27
C MET A 97 15.07 5.39 -5.13
N ILE A 98 15.08 4.42 -4.19
CA ILE A 98 15.99 4.48 -3.04
C ILE A 98 17.46 4.54 -3.50
N PRO A 99 17.97 3.63 -4.36
CA PRO A 99 19.36 3.73 -4.81
C PRO A 99 19.66 5.06 -5.51
N LEU A 100 18.77 5.54 -6.37
CA LEU A 100 18.94 6.83 -7.06
C LEU A 100 18.99 8.01 -6.09
N GLN A 101 18.14 8.00 -5.06
CA GLN A 101 18.03 9.10 -4.10
C GLN A 101 19.17 9.15 -3.09
N ILE A 102 19.75 7.98 -2.76
CA ILE A 102 20.87 7.93 -1.79
C ILE A 102 22.25 7.87 -2.46
N GLY A 103 22.30 7.84 -3.80
CA GLY A 103 23.54 7.77 -4.56
C GLY A 103 24.19 6.39 -4.56
N ALA A 104 23.41 5.33 -4.40
CA ALA A 104 23.86 3.95 -4.47
C ALA A 104 23.76 3.41 -5.91
N PRO A 105 24.69 2.51 -6.33
CA PRO A 105 24.63 1.90 -7.66
C PRO A 105 23.50 0.86 -7.79
N ASP A 106 23.14 0.18 -6.70
CA ASP A 106 22.07 -0.82 -6.62
C ASP A 106 21.63 -1.02 -5.16
N MET A 107 20.71 -1.96 -4.92
CA MET A 107 20.37 -2.44 -3.59
C MET A 107 21.50 -3.31 -3.03
N ALA A 108 21.64 -3.36 -1.70
CA ALA A 108 22.73 -4.07 -1.02
C ALA A 108 22.73 -5.58 -1.26
N LEU A 109 21.55 -6.19 -1.41
CA LEU A 109 21.37 -7.64 -1.54
C LEU A 109 20.58 -7.98 -2.83
N PRO A 110 21.20 -7.84 -4.03
CA PRO A 110 20.47 -7.91 -5.30
C PRO A 110 19.81 -9.25 -5.58
N ARG A 111 20.44 -10.39 -5.21
CA ARG A 111 19.86 -11.73 -5.38
C ARG A 111 18.66 -11.93 -4.46
N LEU A 112 18.75 -11.47 -3.21
CA LEU A 112 17.64 -11.51 -2.26
C LEU A 112 16.47 -10.67 -2.76
N ASN A 113 16.75 -9.55 -3.41
CA ASN A 113 15.78 -8.67 -4.03
C ASN A 113 14.98 -9.37 -5.14
N ASN A 114 15.66 -10.08 -6.03
CA ASN A 114 15.01 -10.88 -7.07
C ASN A 114 14.12 -11.98 -6.46
N TRP A 115 14.61 -12.70 -5.46
CA TRP A 115 13.82 -13.73 -4.77
C TRP A 115 12.56 -13.14 -4.11
N GLY A 116 12.69 -11.98 -3.47
CA GLY A 116 11.55 -11.26 -2.89
C GLY A 116 10.43 -11.04 -3.90
N PHE A 117 10.76 -10.64 -5.12
CA PHE A 117 9.75 -10.48 -6.17
C PHE A 117 9.11 -11.81 -6.58
N TRP A 118 9.92 -12.85 -6.82
CA TRP A 118 9.40 -14.12 -7.36
C TRP A 118 8.54 -14.93 -6.39
N LEU A 119 8.41 -14.50 -5.13
CA LEU A 119 7.41 -15.02 -4.19
C LEU A 119 6.00 -14.43 -4.42
N LEU A 120 5.87 -13.31 -5.12
CA LEU A 120 4.57 -12.66 -5.35
C LEU A 120 3.67 -13.41 -6.36
N PRO A 121 4.14 -13.81 -7.56
CA PRO A 121 3.28 -14.52 -8.52
C PRO A 121 2.65 -15.81 -7.94
N PRO A 122 3.39 -16.72 -7.28
CA PRO A 122 2.77 -17.90 -6.68
C PRO A 122 1.76 -17.54 -5.57
N SER A 123 2.00 -16.49 -4.79
CA SER A 123 1.03 -16.05 -3.78
C SER A 123 -0.28 -15.54 -4.40
N ALA A 124 -0.19 -14.81 -5.51
CA ALA A 124 -1.37 -14.36 -6.25
C ALA A 124 -2.15 -15.54 -6.85
N ILE A 125 -1.44 -16.57 -7.36
CA ILE A 125 -2.05 -17.81 -7.83
C ILE A 125 -2.79 -18.49 -6.67
N LEU A 126 -2.17 -18.63 -5.50
CA LEU A 126 -2.82 -19.25 -4.33
C LEU A 126 -4.09 -18.48 -3.91
N LEU A 127 -4.13 -17.15 -3.99
CA LEU A 127 -5.33 -16.37 -3.66
C LEU A 127 -6.47 -16.57 -4.68
N THR A 128 -6.16 -16.80 -5.95
CA THR A 128 -7.14 -16.82 -7.04
C THR A 128 -7.49 -18.21 -7.54
N LEU A 129 -6.60 -19.19 -7.41
CA LEU A 129 -6.79 -20.56 -7.87
C LEU A 129 -8.04 -21.24 -7.28
N PRO A 130 -8.41 -21.05 -5.99
CA PRO A 130 -9.60 -21.70 -5.43
C PRO A 130 -10.91 -21.32 -6.14
N PHE A 131 -11.02 -20.11 -6.71
CA PHE A 131 -12.18 -19.76 -7.56
C PHE A 131 -12.26 -20.67 -8.80
N THR A 132 -11.12 -20.96 -9.42
CA THR A 132 -11.06 -21.82 -10.60
C THR A 132 -11.33 -23.28 -10.23
N LEU A 133 -10.76 -23.76 -9.11
CA LEU A 133 -10.96 -25.12 -8.64
C LEU A 133 -12.44 -25.41 -8.35
N ALA A 134 -13.16 -24.44 -7.75
CA ALA A 134 -14.58 -24.57 -7.47
C ALA A 134 -15.42 -24.76 -8.75
N LEU A 135 -15.03 -24.17 -9.88
CA LEU A 135 -15.71 -24.40 -11.18
C LEU A 135 -15.62 -25.85 -11.66
N PHE A 136 -14.61 -26.59 -11.20
CA PHE A 136 -14.43 -28.02 -11.49
C PHE A 136 -14.92 -28.93 -10.36
N GLY A 137 -15.66 -28.38 -9.39
CA GLY A 137 -16.19 -29.14 -8.24
C GLY A 137 -15.13 -29.52 -7.21
N ILE A 138 -13.98 -28.84 -7.18
CA ILE A 138 -12.90 -29.11 -6.22
C ILE A 138 -12.92 -28.02 -5.13
N GLY A 139 -13.33 -28.39 -3.91
CA GLY A 139 -13.46 -27.48 -2.78
C GLY A 139 -14.63 -26.50 -2.89
N ASP A 140 -14.74 -25.62 -1.91
CA ASP A 140 -15.88 -24.69 -1.73
C ASP A 140 -15.59 -23.29 -2.27
N GLY A 141 -14.48 -23.11 -3.00
CA GLY A 141 -14.04 -21.82 -3.54
C GLY A 141 -12.95 -21.16 -2.69
N ALA A 142 -12.87 -19.83 -2.80
CA ALA A 142 -11.82 -19.03 -2.17
C ALA A 142 -12.15 -18.67 -0.70
N LEU A 143 -11.32 -17.82 -0.10
CA LEU A 143 -11.49 -17.37 1.29
C LEU A 143 -12.81 -16.61 1.49
N ALA A 144 -13.78 -17.22 2.18
CA ALA A 144 -15.07 -16.62 2.53
C ALA A 144 -15.15 -16.08 3.97
N THR A 145 -14.14 -16.35 4.80
CA THR A 145 -14.15 -16.02 6.23
C THR A 145 -13.66 -14.59 6.53
N GLY A 146 -13.38 -13.81 5.49
CA GLY A 146 -12.82 -12.47 5.58
C GLY A 146 -11.29 -12.47 5.71
N TRP A 147 -10.65 -11.39 5.28
CA TRP A 147 -9.19 -11.24 5.20
C TRP A 147 -8.47 -11.28 6.55
N THR A 148 -9.21 -11.14 7.65
CA THR A 148 -8.68 -11.19 9.02
C THR A 148 -8.61 -12.59 9.61
N PHE A 149 -9.13 -13.61 8.93
CA PHE A 149 -9.05 -15.03 9.33
C PHE A 149 -9.59 -15.34 10.73
N TYR A 150 -10.62 -14.67 11.21
CA TYR A 150 -11.09 -14.84 12.61
C TYR A 150 -11.65 -16.24 12.88
N PRO A 151 -11.08 -16.96 13.87
CA PRO A 151 -11.74 -18.15 14.43
C PRO A 151 -12.99 -17.75 15.22
N PRO A 152 -13.98 -18.64 15.36
CA PRO A 152 -14.00 -20.04 14.91
C PRO A 152 -14.35 -20.22 13.43
N LEU A 153 -14.83 -19.17 12.71
CA LEU A 153 -15.27 -19.29 11.31
C LEU A 153 -14.14 -19.78 10.38
N SER A 154 -12.91 -19.28 10.57
CA SER A 154 -11.77 -19.69 9.75
C SER A 154 -11.32 -21.15 10.01
N VAL A 155 -11.53 -21.68 11.23
CA VAL A 155 -11.28 -23.10 11.53
C VAL A 155 -12.25 -23.99 10.77
N GLN A 156 -13.52 -23.57 10.64
CA GLN A 156 -14.58 -24.30 9.96
C GLN A 156 -14.60 -24.09 8.44
N GLY A 157 -13.89 -23.08 7.94
CA GLY A 157 -13.88 -22.73 6.52
C GLY A 157 -13.25 -23.81 5.63
N GLY A 158 -13.60 -23.82 4.36
CA GLY A 158 -13.09 -24.73 3.35
C GLY A 158 -11.60 -24.56 3.02
N ILE A 159 -11.12 -25.28 2.01
CA ILE A 159 -9.71 -25.28 1.57
C ILE A 159 -9.21 -23.90 1.15
N GLY A 160 -10.10 -22.99 0.75
CA GLY A 160 -9.74 -21.60 0.41
C GLY A 160 -9.06 -20.84 1.53
N VAL A 161 -9.32 -21.20 2.81
CA VAL A 161 -8.62 -20.65 3.97
C VAL A 161 -7.15 -21.07 3.97
N ASP A 162 -6.84 -22.34 3.67
CA ASP A 162 -5.48 -22.87 3.64
C ASP A 162 -4.67 -22.22 2.52
N PHE A 163 -5.25 -22.09 1.33
CA PHE A 163 -4.65 -21.40 0.20
C PHE A 163 -4.31 -19.93 0.56
N ALA A 164 -5.23 -19.24 1.24
CA ALA A 164 -5.00 -17.87 1.68
C ALA A 164 -3.92 -17.77 2.77
N ILE A 165 -3.85 -18.71 3.71
CA ILE A 165 -2.78 -18.80 4.71
C ILE A 165 -1.41 -18.97 4.03
N PHE A 166 -1.27 -19.91 3.11
CA PHE A 166 -0.01 -20.09 2.37
C PHE A 166 0.36 -18.88 1.52
N ALA A 167 -0.62 -18.23 0.88
CA ALA A 167 -0.40 -16.99 0.15
C ALA A 167 0.18 -15.89 1.06
N VAL A 168 -0.42 -15.69 2.24
CA VAL A 168 0.05 -14.70 3.22
C VAL A 168 1.45 -15.02 3.74
N HIS A 169 1.81 -16.30 3.92
CA HIS A 169 3.18 -16.67 4.25
C HIS A 169 4.19 -16.27 3.17
N LEU A 170 3.90 -16.55 1.89
CA LEU A 170 4.79 -16.16 0.78
C LEU A 170 4.93 -14.63 0.67
N LEU A 171 3.82 -13.89 0.81
CA LEU A 171 3.80 -12.43 0.82
C LEU A 171 4.60 -11.87 2.01
N GLY A 172 4.46 -12.49 3.18
CA GLY A 172 5.21 -12.12 4.39
C GLY A 172 6.71 -12.34 4.23
N VAL A 173 7.13 -13.50 3.71
CA VAL A 173 8.55 -13.79 3.43
C VAL A 173 9.10 -12.77 2.44
N SER A 174 8.40 -12.49 1.34
CA SER A 174 8.79 -11.45 0.37
C SER A 174 9.04 -10.10 1.05
N SER A 175 8.12 -9.69 1.93
CA SER A 175 8.19 -8.41 2.65
C SER A 175 9.37 -8.33 3.61
N VAL A 176 9.65 -9.41 4.34
CA VAL A 176 10.81 -9.47 5.26
C VAL A 176 12.13 -9.41 4.49
N LEU A 177 12.25 -10.16 3.38
CA LEU A 177 13.44 -10.13 2.53
C LEU A 177 13.70 -8.72 1.95
N GLY A 178 12.65 -8.07 1.45
CA GLY A 178 12.72 -6.70 0.96
C GLY A 178 13.10 -5.70 2.07
N SER A 179 12.55 -5.87 3.27
CA SER A 179 12.83 -5.01 4.42
C SER A 179 14.28 -5.10 4.89
N ILE A 180 14.81 -6.31 5.01
CA ILE A 180 16.24 -6.53 5.34
C ILE A 180 17.11 -5.83 4.30
N ASN A 181 16.80 -6.01 3.01
CA ASN A 181 17.56 -5.38 1.93
C ASN A 181 17.52 -3.85 2.01
N ILE A 182 16.35 -3.26 2.24
CA ILE A 182 16.19 -1.79 2.39
C ILE A 182 16.98 -1.26 3.59
N ILE A 183 16.89 -1.92 4.74
CA ILE A 183 17.65 -1.52 5.95
C ILE A 183 19.15 -1.52 5.66
N VAL A 184 19.67 -2.63 5.11
CA VAL A 184 21.10 -2.75 4.79
C VAL A 184 21.53 -1.71 3.75
N THR A 185 20.72 -1.48 2.72
CA THR A 185 21.00 -0.48 1.69
C THR A 185 21.08 0.93 2.29
N LEU A 186 20.08 1.32 3.08
CA LEU A 186 20.01 2.65 3.68
C LEU A 186 21.12 2.91 4.72
N PHE A 187 21.57 1.90 5.45
CA PHE A 187 22.67 2.10 6.40
C PHE A 187 24.05 2.06 5.76
N ASN A 188 24.27 1.23 4.74
CA ASN A 188 25.62 0.94 4.26
C ASN A 188 25.96 1.58 2.91
N MET A 189 24.98 1.99 2.08
CA MET A 189 25.24 2.37 0.71
C MET A 189 24.96 3.85 0.40
N ARG A 190 24.71 4.67 1.40
CA ARG A 190 24.52 6.12 1.19
C ARG A 190 25.80 6.76 0.63
N ALA A 191 25.60 7.71 -0.28
CA ALA A 191 26.67 8.53 -0.84
C ALA A 191 27.51 9.21 0.29
N PRO A 192 28.82 9.37 0.10
CA PRO A 192 29.67 10.12 1.03
C PRO A 192 29.08 11.50 1.34
N GLY A 193 29.04 11.85 2.63
CA GLY A 193 28.44 13.09 3.12
C GLY A 193 26.93 13.04 3.36
N MET A 194 26.22 12.01 2.89
CA MET A 194 24.80 11.80 3.19
C MET A 194 24.63 11.15 4.56
N THR A 195 24.48 11.96 5.58
CA THR A 195 24.07 11.50 6.92
C THR A 195 22.59 11.08 6.91
N LEU A 196 22.13 10.37 7.95
CA LEU A 196 20.71 10.02 8.09
C LEU A 196 19.80 11.25 7.97
N MET A 197 20.20 12.37 8.60
CA MET A 197 19.43 13.63 8.59
C MET A 197 19.55 14.44 7.28
N LYS A 198 20.22 13.90 6.27
CA LYS A 198 20.25 14.41 4.89
C LYS A 198 19.52 13.49 3.91
N MET A 199 19.05 12.32 4.36
CA MET A 199 18.28 11.42 3.50
C MET A 199 16.96 12.06 3.10
N PRO A 200 16.45 11.79 1.88
CA PRO A 200 15.09 12.14 1.49
C PRO A 200 14.06 11.52 2.43
N LEU A 201 12.91 12.20 2.62
CA LEU A 201 11.83 11.67 3.48
C LEU A 201 11.27 10.33 2.98
N PHE A 202 11.33 10.07 1.69
CA PHE A 202 10.98 8.76 1.13
C PHE A 202 11.85 7.64 1.70
N ALA A 203 13.16 7.87 1.79
CA ALA A 203 14.08 6.92 2.42
C ALA A 203 13.79 6.73 3.92
N TRP A 204 13.40 7.78 4.64
CA TRP A 204 12.94 7.69 6.03
C TRP A 204 11.63 6.92 6.17
N GLY A 205 10.64 7.20 5.33
CA GLY A 205 9.38 6.46 5.30
C GLY A 205 9.62 4.96 5.15
N TRP A 206 10.48 4.59 4.20
CA TRP A 206 10.85 3.20 3.98
C TRP A 206 11.69 2.59 5.12
N LEU A 207 12.58 3.34 5.74
CA LEU A 207 13.36 2.85 6.88
C LEU A 207 12.44 2.42 8.03
N ILE A 208 11.47 3.28 8.39
CA ILE A 208 10.50 2.96 9.44
C ILE A 208 9.60 1.81 9.03
N THR A 209 9.10 1.81 7.79
CA THR A 209 8.31 0.71 7.20
C THR A 209 9.05 -0.63 7.29
N ALA A 210 10.33 -0.66 6.93
CA ALA A 210 11.13 -1.87 6.96
C ALA A 210 11.32 -2.42 8.39
N PHE A 211 11.52 -1.55 9.38
CA PHE A 211 11.57 -1.98 10.79
C PHE A 211 10.22 -2.54 11.27
N LEU A 212 9.11 -1.91 10.92
CA LEU A 212 7.78 -2.40 11.26
C LEU A 212 7.52 -3.79 10.64
N LEU A 213 7.85 -3.99 9.38
CA LEU A 213 7.68 -5.27 8.68
C LEU A 213 8.49 -6.39 9.35
N VAL A 214 9.77 -6.15 9.66
CA VAL A 214 10.62 -7.14 10.33
C VAL A 214 10.08 -7.49 11.72
N ALA A 215 9.51 -6.51 12.44
CA ALA A 215 8.98 -6.73 13.78
C ALA A 215 7.63 -7.46 13.78
N THR A 216 6.76 -7.23 12.80
CA THR A 216 5.33 -7.62 12.90
C THR A 216 4.94 -8.80 12.00
N ILE A 217 5.56 -8.96 10.83
CA ILE A 217 5.29 -10.10 9.93
C ILE A 217 5.51 -11.46 10.61
N PRO A 218 6.57 -11.69 11.41
CA PRO A 218 6.73 -12.96 12.10
C PRO A 218 5.57 -13.27 13.07
N VAL A 219 4.97 -12.26 13.68
CA VAL A 219 3.80 -12.44 14.58
C VAL A 219 2.58 -12.86 13.77
N LEU A 220 2.32 -12.23 12.61
CA LEU A 220 1.26 -12.65 11.70
C LEU A 220 1.48 -14.11 11.24
N ALA A 221 2.70 -14.43 10.79
CA ALA A 221 3.04 -15.79 10.35
C ALA A 221 2.80 -16.80 11.48
N GLY A 222 3.17 -16.47 12.72
CA GLY A 222 2.86 -17.29 13.89
C GLY A 222 1.37 -17.49 14.10
N ALA A 223 0.57 -16.43 14.05
CA ALA A 223 -0.88 -16.48 14.23
C ALA A 223 -1.57 -17.38 13.20
N VAL A 224 -1.26 -17.22 11.91
CA VAL A 224 -1.88 -18.03 10.86
C VAL A 224 -1.32 -19.46 10.79
N THR A 225 -0.09 -19.69 11.30
CA THR A 225 0.44 -21.07 11.50
C THR A 225 -0.29 -21.78 12.62
N MET A 226 -0.53 -21.11 13.77
CA MET A 226 -1.34 -21.66 14.85
C MET A 226 -2.76 -21.98 14.37
N LEU A 227 -3.35 -21.11 13.55
CA LEU A 227 -4.65 -21.37 12.92
C LEU A 227 -4.60 -22.60 12.01
N LEU A 228 -3.55 -22.75 11.21
CA LEU A 228 -3.37 -23.92 10.33
C LEU A 228 -3.26 -25.22 11.15
N THR A 229 -2.60 -25.18 12.31
CA THR A 229 -2.52 -26.36 13.19
C THR A 229 -3.84 -26.68 13.90
N ASP A 230 -4.63 -25.67 14.27
CA ASP A 230 -6.00 -25.89 14.77
C ASP A 230 -6.90 -26.54 13.70
N ARG A 231 -6.69 -26.20 12.41
CA ARG A 231 -7.47 -26.78 11.30
C ARG A 231 -7.13 -28.24 11.01
N HIS A 232 -5.86 -28.63 11.08
CA HIS A 232 -5.38 -29.89 10.52
C HIS A 232 -4.67 -30.82 11.49
N PHE A 233 -4.21 -30.32 12.65
CA PHE A 233 -3.38 -31.08 13.58
C PHE A 233 -4.00 -31.26 14.97
N GLY A 234 -5.27 -30.86 15.15
CA GLY A 234 -6.00 -31.04 16.40
C GLY A 234 -5.46 -30.21 17.57
N THR A 235 -4.77 -29.11 17.30
CA THR A 235 -4.45 -28.12 18.34
C THR A 235 -5.68 -27.26 18.62
N HIS A 236 -5.72 -26.61 19.78
CA HIS A 236 -6.85 -25.81 20.24
C HIS A 236 -6.39 -24.42 20.70
N PHE A 237 -5.50 -23.77 19.94
CA PHE A 237 -5.02 -22.42 20.30
C PHE A 237 -6.16 -21.40 20.38
N PHE A 238 -7.13 -21.54 19.48
CA PHE A 238 -8.23 -20.56 19.32
C PHE A 238 -9.62 -21.19 19.50
N ASP A 239 -9.69 -22.44 19.91
CA ASP A 239 -10.94 -23.14 20.23
C ASP A 239 -11.20 -23.08 21.73
N ALA A 240 -12.26 -22.35 22.14
CA ALA A 240 -12.64 -22.20 23.52
C ALA A 240 -13.06 -23.53 24.20
N ALA A 241 -13.64 -24.48 23.45
CA ALA A 241 -14.02 -25.78 23.97
C ALA A 241 -12.81 -26.64 24.34
N GLY A 242 -11.68 -26.46 23.62
CA GLY A 242 -10.40 -27.09 23.90
C GLY A 242 -9.49 -26.32 24.87
N GLY A 243 -9.97 -25.21 25.45
CA GLY A 243 -9.21 -24.36 26.39
C GLY A 243 -8.43 -23.23 25.72
N GLY A 244 -8.61 -22.99 24.42
CA GLY A 244 -8.03 -21.88 23.67
C GLY A 244 -8.87 -20.60 23.75
N ASP A 245 -8.42 -19.55 23.05
CA ASP A 245 -9.09 -18.25 23.05
C ASP A 245 -9.12 -17.61 21.65
N PRO A 246 -10.29 -17.47 21.00
CA PRO A 246 -10.41 -16.79 19.72
C PRO A 246 -10.05 -15.30 19.78
N VAL A 247 -10.15 -14.63 20.94
CA VAL A 247 -9.72 -13.23 21.10
C VAL A 247 -8.20 -13.13 21.08
N MET A 248 -7.47 -14.16 21.54
CA MET A 248 -6.02 -14.22 21.41
C MET A 248 -5.57 -14.15 19.94
N PHE A 249 -6.32 -14.81 19.03
CA PHE A 249 -6.04 -14.67 17.59
C PHE A 249 -6.17 -13.21 17.14
N GLN A 250 -7.20 -12.50 17.58
CA GLN A 250 -7.41 -11.10 17.22
C GLN A 250 -6.26 -10.22 17.75
N HIS A 251 -5.74 -10.45 18.94
CA HIS A 251 -4.55 -9.77 19.45
C HIS A 251 -3.32 -10.02 18.56
N LEU A 252 -3.03 -11.27 18.25
CA LEU A 252 -1.86 -11.64 17.41
C LEU A 252 -1.99 -11.08 16.00
N PHE A 253 -3.17 -11.21 15.39
CA PHE A 253 -3.42 -10.68 14.04
C PHE A 253 -3.26 -9.15 14.00
N TRP A 254 -3.88 -8.42 14.93
CA TRP A 254 -3.89 -6.96 14.91
C TRP A 254 -2.60 -6.33 15.43
N PHE A 255 -1.80 -7.06 16.18
CA PHE A 255 -0.43 -6.63 16.50
C PHE A 255 0.41 -6.43 15.23
N PHE A 256 0.13 -7.21 14.18
CA PHE A 256 0.59 -6.92 12.83
C PHE A 256 -0.35 -5.93 12.12
N GLY A 257 -1.66 -6.14 12.17
CA GLY A 257 -2.63 -5.51 11.27
C GLY A 257 -2.72 -3.99 11.41
N HIS A 258 -2.50 -3.42 12.61
CA HIS A 258 -2.45 -1.97 12.74
C HIS A 258 -1.11 -1.38 12.24
N PRO A 259 0.08 -1.88 12.62
CA PRO A 259 1.31 -1.48 11.95
C PRO A 259 1.24 -1.60 10.43
N GLU A 260 0.54 -2.60 9.89
CA GLU A 260 0.36 -2.78 8.45
C GLU A 260 -0.25 -1.56 7.76
N VAL A 261 -1.28 -0.92 8.35
CA VAL A 261 -1.87 0.27 7.72
C VAL A 261 -0.87 1.44 7.64
N TYR A 262 0.06 1.55 8.59
CA TYR A 262 1.16 2.53 8.52
C TYR A 262 2.28 2.09 7.57
N ILE A 263 2.57 0.80 7.48
CA ILE A 263 3.47 0.23 6.47
C ILE A 263 3.02 0.61 5.06
N LEU A 264 1.71 0.58 4.80
CA LEU A 264 1.13 0.97 3.52
C LEU A 264 1.26 2.48 3.23
N LEU A 265 1.26 3.32 4.26
CA LEU A 265 1.15 4.77 4.12
C LEU A 265 2.49 5.51 4.25
N LEU A 266 3.40 5.07 5.14
CA LEU A 266 4.68 5.75 5.40
C LEU A 266 5.52 5.98 4.14
N PRO A 267 5.65 5.01 3.19
CA PRO A 267 6.34 5.26 1.93
C PRO A 267 5.72 6.40 1.13
N VAL A 268 4.38 6.44 1.04
CA VAL A 268 3.65 7.49 0.34
C VAL A 268 3.88 8.85 1.00
N TRP A 269 3.79 8.91 2.33
CA TRP A 269 4.05 10.15 3.08
C TRP A 269 5.48 10.64 2.91
N GLY A 270 6.41 9.74 2.54
CA GLY A 270 7.79 10.09 2.26
C GLY A 270 7.99 10.84 0.94
N PHE A 271 7.24 10.52 -0.12
CA PHE A 271 7.43 11.19 -1.40
C PHE A 271 6.44 12.35 -1.67
N ILE A 272 5.32 12.41 -0.98
CA ILE A 272 4.39 13.56 -1.06
C ILE A 272 5.12 14.89 -0.84
N PRO A 273 5.99 15.05 0.18
CA PRO A 273 6.75 16.27 0.38
C PRO A 273 7.65 16.66 -0.80
N GLN A 274 8.24 15.69 -1.51
CA GLN A 274 9.09 15.97 -2.67
C GLN A 274 8.27 16.57 -3.84
N ILE A 275 7.05 16.07 -4.05
CA ILE A 275 6.12 16.61 -5.04
C ILE A 275 5.69 18.02 -4.63
N LEU A 276 5.33 18.22 -3.35
CA LEU A 276 4.95 19.53 -2.83
C LEU A 276 6.08 20.57 -2.97
N GLU A 277 7.31 20.22 -2.62
CA GLU A 277 8.47 21.12 -2.76
C GLU A 277 8.68 21.51 -4.22
N THR A 278 8.61 20.56 -5.14
CA THR A 278 8.82 20.75 -6.56
C THR A 278 7.78 21.73 -7.14
N PHE A 279 6.50 21.43 -6.95
CA PHE A 279 5.41 22.21 -7.59
C PHE A 279 4.96 23.44 -6.80
N SER A 280 5.41 23.60 -5.55
CA SER A 280 5.28 24.86 -4.81
C SER A 280 6.46 25.81 -5.03
N ARG A 281 7.54 25.35 -5.70
CA ARG A 281 8.81 26.07 -5.89
C ARG A 281 9.35 26.66 -4.58
N LYS A 282 9.24 25.88 -3.51
CA LYS A 282 9.57 26.30 -2.16
C LYS A 282 10.15 25.13 -1.37
N PRO A 283 11.26 25.34 -0.62
CA PRO A 283 11.83 24.28 0.21
C PRO A 283 10.79 23.71 1.17
N MET A 284 10.86 22.40 1.37
CA MET A 284 9.99 21.70 2.29
C MET A 284 10.13 22.27 3.71
N TYR A 285 8.99 22.57 4.32
CA TYR A 285 8.95 23.06 5.69
C TYR A 285 9.06 21.89 6.68
N GLY A 286 9.87 22.08 7.72
CA GLY A 286 9.86 21.19 8.88
C GLY A 286 10.43 19.78 8.63
N TYR A 287 11.46 19.62 7.80
CA TYR A 287 12.07 18.30 7.50
C TYR A 287 12.33 17.47 8.78
N LYS A 288 13.01 18.05 9.79
CA LYS A 288 13.29 17.33 11.05
C LYS A 288 12.02 16.95 11.80
N ALA A 289 11.02 17.86 11.82
CA ALA A 289 9.75 17.57 12.46
C ALA A 289 9.03 16.39 11.79
N GLN A 290 9.07 16.29 10.46
CA GLN A 290 8.52 15.16 9.71
C GLN A 290 9.29 13.86 9.98
N VAL A 291 10.63 13.88 10.04
CA VAL A 291 11.44 12.72 10.41
C VAL A 291 11.06 12.21 11.81
N TYR A 292 10.99 13.10 12.80
CA TYR A 292 10.57 12.70 14.15
C TYR A 292 9.11 12.24 14.21
N SER A 293 8.23 12.80 13.38
CA SER A 293 6.86 12.31 13.26
C SER A 293 6.80 10.88 12.69
N PHE A 294 7.60 10.56 11.67
CA PHE A 294 7.70 9.18 11.16
C PHE A 294 8.16 8.20 12.25
N ILE A 295 9.19 8.55 13.01
CA ILE A 295 9.69 7.72 14.12
C ILE A 295 8.60 7.56 15.18
N ALA A 296 7.95 8.64 15.58
CA ALA A 296 6.90 8.62 16.60
C ALA A 296 5.70 7.76 16.16
N ILE A 297 5.26 7.87 14.88
CA ILE A 297 4.18 7.05 14.32
C ILE A 297 4.60 5.58 14.29
N GLY A 298 5.83 5.26 13.88
CA GLY A 298 6.32 3.90 13.89
C GLY A 298 6.30 3.26 15.28
N VAL A 299 6.70 4.00 16.32
CA VAL A 299 6.63 3.52 17.72
C VAL A 299 5.19 3.38 18.20
N LEU A 300 4.36 4.40 17.98
CA LEU A 300 2.95 4.39 18.41
C LEU A 300 2.15 3.29 17.70
N ALA A 301 2.44 3.01 16.43
CA ALA A 301 1.76 1.96 15.67
C ALA A 301 1.83 0.59 16.35
N MET A 302 2.88 0.34 17.15
CA MET A 302 3.09 -0.94 17.85
C MET A 302 2.28 -1.09 19.14
N VAL A 303 1.57 -0.05 19.61
CA VAL A 303 0.92 -0.03 20.94
C VAL A 303 -0.57 0.33 20.90
N VAL A 304 -1.21 0.24 19.72
CA VAL A 304 -2.61 0.69 19.50
C VAL A 304 -3.53 -0.37 18.89
N TRP A 305 -3.04 -1.57 18.61
CA TRP A 305 -3.69 -2.55 17.75
C TRP A 305 -5.10 -2.97 18.16
N ALA A 306 -5.45 -2.95 19.46
CA ALA A 306 -6.71 -3.52 19.93
C ALA A 306 -7.94 -2.62 19.70
N HIS A 307 -7.77 -1.41 19.14
CA HIS A 307 -8.91 -0.62 18.67
C HIS A 307 -9.67 -1.29 17.51
N HIS A 308 -9.07 -2.26 16.84
CA HIS A 308 -9.76 -3.03 15.80
C HIS A 308 -10.81 -4.01 16.32
N PHE A 309 -10.90 -4.22 17.63
CA PHE A 309 -11.86 -5.12 18.25
C PHE A 309 -12.36 -4.61 19.63
N PHE A 310 -12.66 -3.31 19.73
CA PHE A 310 -13.23 -2.70 20.93
C PHE A 310 -14.51 -3.39 21.43
N THR A 311 -15.29 -3.99 20.53
CA THR A 311 -16.55 -4.67 20.85
C THR A 311 -16.38 -6.16 21.23
N SER A 312 -15.14 -6.64 21.43
CA SER A 312 -14.86 -8.04 21.78
C SER A 312 -15.03 -8.40 23.27
N GLY A 313 -15.45 -7.45 24.11
CA GLY A 313 -15.63 -7.69 25.56
C GLY A 313 -14.37 -7.37 26.38
N MET A 314 -13.46 -6.55 25.88
CA MET A 314 -12.30 -6.11 26.64
C MET A 314 -12.67 -5.37 27.92
N PRO A 315 -11.89 -5.51 29.02
CA PRO A 315 -12.10 -4.77 30.25
C PRO A 315 -11.89 -3.27 30.07
N VAL A 316 -12.65 -2.44 30.80
CA VAL A 316 -12.61 -0.96 30.67
C VAL A 316 -11.21 -0.36 30.71
N PRO A 317 -10.26 -0.77 31.60
CA PRO A 317 -8.91 -0.22 31.57
C PRO A 317 -8.19 -0.44 30.24
N ALA A 318 -8.38 -1.59 29.59
CA ALA A 318 -7.80 -1.88 28.28
C ALA A 318 -8.45 -1.02 27.17
N LEU A 319 -9.78 -0.88 27.20
CA LEU A 319 -10.50 0.01 26.29
C LEU A 319 -9.95 1.45 26.36
N LEU A 320 -9.79 1.99 27.57
CA LEU A 320 -9.25 3.34 27.77
C LEU A 320 -7.79 3.46 27.31
N TYR A 321 -6.96 2.46 27.63
CA TYR A 321 -5.56 2.45 27.17
C TYR A 321 -5.48 2.54 25.64
N PHE A 322 -6.18 1.64 24.93
CA PHE A 322 -6.14 1.61 23.47
C PHE A 322 -6.83 2.81 22.83
N MET A 323 -7.83 3.39 23.44
CA MET A 323 -8.45 4.65 23.02
C MET A 323 -7.42 5.79 23.04
N TYR A 324 -6.80 6.06 24.20
CA TYR A 324 -5.87 7.18 24.34
C TYR A 324 -4.58 6.98 23.54
N SER A 325 -4.03 5.78 23.51
CA SER A 325 -2.84 5.50 22.70
C SER A 325 -3.12 5.68 21.21
N THR A 326 -4.31 5.28 20.73
CA THR A 326 -4.73 5.50 19.34
C THR A 326 -4.89 6.98 19.02
N MET A 327 -5.55 7.74 19.87
CA MET A 327 -5.71 9.19 19.69
C MET A 327 -4.36 9.92 19.68
N ALA A 328 -3.35 9.43 20.41
CA ALA A 328 -2.02 10.03 20.45
C ALA A 328 -1.32 10.04 19.08
N ILE A 329 -1.65 9.12 18.17
CA ILE A 329 -1.09 9.09 16.80
C ILE A 329 -1.50 10.34 16.00
N SER A 330 -2.63 10.95 16.32
CA SER A 330 -3.07 12.17 15.65
C SER A 330 -2.10 13.33 15.83
N LEU A 331 -1.31 13.38 16.90
CA LEU A 331 -0.38 14.46 17.18
C LEU A 331 0.77 14.53 16.17
N PRO A 332 1.60 13.47 15.98
CA PRO A 332 2.64 13.50 14.96
C PRO A 332 2.06 13.61 13.54
N LEU A 333 0.87 13.06 13.28
CA LEU A 333 0.22 13.20 11.99
C LEU A 333 -0.21 14.66 11.73
N ALA A 334 -0.76 15.35 12.72
CA ALA A 334 -1.10 16.77 12.62
C ALA A 334 0.14 17.65 12.35
N VAL A 335 1.29 17.33 12.95
CA VAL A 335 2.57 18.00 12.65
C VAL A 335 2.93 17.83 11.18
N MET A 336 2.78 16.63 10.62
CA MET A 336 3.05 16.37 9.20
C MET A 336 2.10 17.17 8.30
N PHE A 337 0.79 17.14 8.56
CA PHE A 337 -0.19 17.95 7.82
C PHE A 337 0.16 19.44 7.85
N PHE A 338 0.51 19.98 9.03
CA PHE A 338 0.97 21.34 9.16
C PHE A 338 2.19 21.63 8.28
N CYS A 339 3.17 20.73 8.25
CA CYS A 339 4.37 20.90 7.41
C CYS A 339 4.03 20.90 5.92
N TRP A 340 3.12 20.02 5.46
CA TRP A 340 2.67 19.97 4.06
C TRP A 340 1.94 21.24 3.65
N ILE A 341 0.97 21.69 4.46
CA ILE A 341 0.23 22.94 4.21
C ILE A 341 1.19 24.13 4.23
N LYS A 342 2.12 24.18 5.19
CA LYS A 342 3.10 25.27 5.30
C LYS A 342 4.08 25.29 4.13
N THR A 343 4.40 24.13 3.54
CA THR A 343 5.20 24.06 2.31
C THR A 343 4.48 24.73 1.15
N MET A 344 3.19 24.49 0.99
CA MET A 344 2.37 25.15 -0.05
C MET A 344 2.11 26.64 0.23
N TRP A 345 1.99 27.01 1.49
CA TRP A 345 1.62 28.37 1.90
C TRP A 345 2.60 29.41 1.38
N LYS A 346 2.11 30.38 0.61
CA LYS A 346 2.92 31.42 -0.08
C LYS A 346 3.96 30.84 -1.06
N GLY A 347 3.75 29.61 -1.57
CA GLY A 347 4.53 29.04 -2.68
C GLY A 347 4.00 29.53 -4.03
N SER A 348 4.86 29.48 -5.05
CA SER A 348 4.46 29.68 -6.45
C SER A 348 3.98 28.35 -7.03
N MET A 349 2.73 27.98 -6.72
CA MET A 349 2.19 26.68 -7.04
C MET A 349 1.86 26.54 -8.53
N SER A 350 2.19 25.38 -9.10
CA SER A 350 1.71 24.94 -10.40
C SER A 350 1.00 23.59 -10.24
N PHE A 351 -0.03 23.34 -11.07
CA PHE A 351 -0.96 22.23 -10.91
C PHE A 351 -0.85 21.22 -12.08
N GLU A 352 0.34 20.68 -12.26
CA GLU A 352 0.55 19.50 -13.08
C GLU A 352 -0.07 18.27 -12.41
N THR A 353 -0.28 17.21 -13.18
CA THR A 353 -0.97 16.00 -12.72
C THR A 353 -0.45 15.47 -11.37
N PRO A 354 0.87 15.35 -11.09
CA PRO A 354 1.35 14.90 -9.78
C PRO A 354 0.89 15.80 -8.62
N MET A 355 0.89 17.12 -8.84
CA MET A 355 0.46 18.08 -7.82
C MET A 355 -1.04 18.03 -7.56
N LEU A 356 -1.86 17.83 -8.61
CA LEU A 356 -3.31 17.65 -8.43
C LEU A 356 -3.62 16.43 -7.57
N PHE A 357 -2.99 15.28 -7.87
CA PHE A 357 -3.13 14.08 -7.06
C PHE A 357 -2.65 14.33 -5.61
N THR A 358 -1.57 15.05 -5.42
CA THR A 358 -1.02 15.35 -4.09
C THR A 358 -1.93 16.27 -3.27
N VAL A 359 -2.49 17.32 -3.86
CA VAL A 359 -3.44 18.20 -3.16
C VAL A 359 -4.75 17.47 -2.87
N GLY A 360 -5.27 16.72 -3.84
CA GLY A 360 -6.43 15.85 -3.63
C GLY A 360 -6.18 14.82 -2.53
N TRP A 361 -5.00 14.21 -2.51
CA TRP A 361 -4.54 13.29 -1.49
C TRP A 361 -4.56 13.93 -0.08
N ILE A 362 -4.01 15.14 0.10
CA ILE A 362 -4.02 15.86 1.39
C ILE A 362 -5.45 16.06 1.89
N ILE A 363 -6.37 16.47 1.02
CA ILE A 363 -7.76 16.72 1.38
C ILE A 363 -8.46 15.41 1.77
N LEU A 364 -8.39 14.41 0.91
CA LEU A 364 -9.13 13.15 1.10
C LEU A 364 -8.54 12.32 2.24
N PHE A 365 -7.22 12.20 2.33
CA PHE A 365 -6.57 11.55 3.45
C PHE A 365 -6.84 12.29 4.77
N GLY A 366 -6.95 13.63 4.74
CA GLY A 366 -7.36 14.43 5.90
C GLY A 366 -8.74 14.05 6.43
N ILE A 367 -9.72 13.82 5.53
CA ILE A 367 -11.05 13.30 5.91
C ILE A 367 -10.91 11.91 6.55
N GLY A 368 -10.08 11.03 5.96
CA GLY A 368 -9.79 9.72 6.52
C GLY A 368 -9.21 9.80 7.93
N GLY A 369 -8.23 10.68 8.17
CA GLY A 369 -7.63 10.90 9.48
C GLY A 369 -8.63 11.41 10.53
N LEU A 370 -9.48 12.37 10.17
CA LEU A 370 -10.51 12.89 11.07
C LEU A 370 -11.56 11.84 11.43
N THR A 371 -12.01 11.04 10.46
CA THR A 371 -12.95 9.92 10.75
C THR A 371 -12.28 8.80 11.56
N GLY A 372 -10.95 8.68 11.49
CA GLY A 372 -10.17 7.82 12.36
C GLY A 372 -10.22 8.21 13.83
N LEU A 373 -10.25 9.51 14.13
CA LEU A 373 -10.44 9.99 15.52
C LEU A 373 -11.82 9.61 16.07
N VAL A 374 -12.86 9.63 15.22
CA VAL A 374 -14.20 9.17 15.61
C VAL A 374 -14.17 7.69 15.98
N LEU A 375 -13.52 6.83 15.18
CA LEU A 375 -13.40 5.40 15.45
C LEU A 375 -12.40 5.06 16.57
N ALA A 376 -11.49 5.98 16.90
CA ALA A 376 -10.59 5.83 18.05
C ALA A 376 -11.33 6.01 19.39
N ASP A 377 -12.44 6.74 19.41
CA ASP A 377 -13.29 6.90 20.60
C ASP A 377 -14.14 5.64 20.79
N VAL A 378 -13.94 4.96 21.92
CA VAL A 378 -14.66 3.71 22.26
C VAL A 378 -16.17 3.90 22.26
N ALA A 379 -16.67 5.03 22.74
CA ALA A 379 -18.12 5.29 22.80
C ALA A 379 -18.72 5.48 21.39
N ALA A 380 -18.00 6.15 20.50
CA ALA A 380 -18.39 6.33 19.12
C ALA A 380 -18.23 5.02 18.33
N ASP A 381 -17.10 4.30 18.51
CA ASP A 381 -16.84 3.04 17.81
C ASP A 381 -17.87 1.97 18.18
N ALA A 382 -18.38 1.95 19.41
CA ALA A 382 -19.45 1.04 19.81
C ALA A 382 -20.70 1.15 18.92
N GLN A 383 -20.95 2.33 18.33
CA GLN A 383 -22.07 2.55 17.41
C GLN A 383 -21.70 2.22 15.95
N TYR A 384 -20.43 2.45 15.56
CA TYR A 384 -20.01 2.38 14.15
C TYR A 384 -19.18 1.15 13.82
N HIS A 385 -18.77 0.37 14.85
CA HIS A 385 -17.99 -0.86 14.67
C HIS A 385 -18.69 -1.81 13.70
N ASN A 386 -17.94 -2.38 12.75
CA ASN A 386 -18.47 -3.26 11.70
C ASN A 386 -19.60 -2.67 10.82
N SER A 387 -19.77 -1.35 10.78
CA SER A 387 -20.68 -0.67 9.85
C SER A 387 -19.97 -0.17 8.59
N TYR A 388 -20.76 0.35 7.64
CA TYR A 388 -20.23 1.02 6.44
C TYR A 388 -19.46 2.31 6.75
N PHE A 389 -19.59 2.89 7.94
CA PHE A 389 -18.73 4.01 8.37
C PHE A 389 -17.26 3.60 8.40
N VAL A 390 -16.95 2.41 8.91
CA VAL A 390 -15.60 1.85 8.93
C VAL A 390 -15.09 1.63 7.50
N VAL A 391 -15.95 1.16 6.59
CA VAL A 391 -15.60 0.94 5.17
C VAL A 391 -15.22 2.26 4.51
N ALA A 392 -16.01 3.30 4.69
CA ALA A 392 -15.69 4.62 4.18
C ALA A 392 -14.37 5.15 4.76
N HIS A 393 -14.20 5.08 6.08
CA HIS A 393 -12.98 5.51 6.76
C HIS A 393 -11.72 4.89 6.16
N PHE A 394 -11.64 3.55 6.10
CA PHE A 394 -10.39 2.93 5.63
C PHE A 394 -10.16 3.09 4.12
N HIS A 395 -11.19 3.35 3.31
CA HIS A 395 -10.95 3.71 1.91
C HIS A 395 -10.43 5.14 1.77
N TYR A 396 -10.85 6.09 2.59
CA TYR A 396 -10.24 7.42 2.64
C TYR A 396 -8.78 7.38 3.10
N THR A 397 -8.41 6.44 3.97
CA THR A 397 -7.02 6.28 4.39
C THR A 397 -6.20 5.43 3.41
N LEU A 398 -6.71 4.28 2.91
CA LEU A 398 -5.93 3.34 2.10
C LEU A 398 -6.04 3.61 0.59
N PHE A 399 -7.23 3.86 0.04
CA PHE A 399 -7.33 4.18 -1.39
C PHE A 399 -6.87 5.61 -1.65
N ALA A 400 -7.46 6.60 -0.97
CA ALA A 400 -7.02 7.98 -1.15
C ALA A 400 -5.60 8.17 -0.59
N GLY A 401 -5.33 7.74 0.64
CA GLY A 401 -4.02 7.87 1.28
C GLY A 401 -2.91 7.01 0.67
N GLY A 402 -3.22 5.81 0.20
CA GLY A 402 -2.26 4.88 -0.42
C GLY A 402 -2.27 4.98 -1.95
N ILE A 403 -3.34 4.49 -2.60
CA ILE A 403 -3.38 4.32 -4.07
C ILE A 403 -3.27 5.65 -4.82
N MET A 404 -4.03 6.70 -4.43
CA MET A 404 -3.90 8.00 -5.11
C MET A 404 -2.51 8.63 -4.89
N GLY A 405 -1.89 8.37 -3.73
CA GLY A 405 -0.50 8.76 -3.49
C GLY A 405 0.48 8.02 -4.42
N ILE A 406 0.32 6.71 -4.61
CA ILE A 406 1.08 5.93 -5.59
C ILE A 406 0.88 6.51 -7.00
N MET A 407 -0.34 6.88 -7.39
CA MET A 407 -0.61 7.52 -8.69
C MET A 407 0.12 8.86 -8.82
N ALA A 408 0.16 9.68 -7.77
CA ALA A 408 0.97 10.90 -7.74
C ALA A 408 2.45 10.60 -7.99
N GLY A 409 3.00 9.58 -7.33
CA GLY A 409 4.37 9.11 -7.51
C GLY A 409 4.63 8.60 -8.94
N VAL A 410 3.70 7.82 -9.53
CA VAL A 410 3.82 7.37 -10.92
C VAL A 410 3.90 8.56 -11.85
N TYR A 411 2.98 9.50 -11.80
CA TYR A 411 3.01 10.68 -12.66
C TYR A 411 4.25 11.56 -12.43
N PHE A 412 4.80 11.56 -11.21
CA PHE A 412 5.99 12.34 -10.88
C PHE A 412 7.28 11.72 -11.46
N TRP A 413 7.48 10.40 -11.31
CA TRP A 413 8.71 9.73 -11.70
C TRP A 413 8.64 8.96 -13.03
N LEU A 414 7.46 8.67 -13.58
CA LEU A 414 7.33 7.95 -14.85
C LEU A 414 8.16 8.58 -15.99
N PRO A 415 8.19 9.93 -16.15
CA PRO A 415 9.04 10.53 -17.17
C PRO A 415 10.54 10.32 -16.94
N LYS A 416 10.99 10.31 -15.67
CA LYS A 416 12.36 9.96 -15.30
C LYS A 416 12.68 8.51 -15.63
N MET A 417 11.74 7.59 -15.33
CA MET A 417 11.92 6.15 -15.53
C MET A 417 11.94 5.75 -17.00
N THR A 418 11.13 6.41 -17.84
CA THR A 418 10.91 6.04 -19.24
C THR A 418 11.65 6.90 -20.24
N GLY A 419 12.06 8.11 -19.86
CA GLY A 419 12.61 9.12 -20.78
C GLY A 419 11.55 9.82 -21.64
N HIS A 420 10.24 9.60 -21.38
CA HIS A 420 9.15 10.19 -22.14
C HIS A 420 8.10 10.83 -21.24
N MET A 421 7.49 11.92 -21.71
CA MET A 421 6.38 12.57 -21.04
C MET A 421 5.06 11.88 -21.37
N TYR A 422 4.22 11.67 -20.37
CA TYR A 422 2.84 11.24 -20.55
C TYR A 422 1.94 12.41 -21.05
N ASN A 423 0.70 12.09 -21.41
CA ASN A 423 -0.27 13.10 -21.82
C ASN A 423 -0.87 13.79 -20.57
N GLU A 424 -0.50 15.05 -20.35
CA GLU A 424 -0.91 15.84 -19.19
C GLU A 424 -2.44 16.05 -19.13
N LYS A 425 -3.13 16.22 -20.27
CA LYS A 425 -4.59 16.38 -20.30
C LYS A 425 -5.30 15.11 -19.82
N LEU A 426 -4.82 13.95 -20.25
CA LEU A 426 -5.34 12.66 -19.79
C LEU A 426 -5.04 12.43 -18.31
N GLY A 427 -3.85 12.83 -17.83
CA GLY A 427 -3.51 12.77 -16.41
C GLY A 427 -4.47 13.60 -15.54
N LYS A 428 -4.75 14.83 -15.94
CA LYS A 428 -5.72 15.71 -15.26
C LYS A 428 -7.14 15.16 -15.32
N LEU A 429 -7.57 14.62 -16.46
CA LEU A 429 -8.87 13.96 -16.61
C LEU A 429 -8.99 12.76 -15.67
N HIS A 430 -7.95 11.91 -15.62
CA HIS A 430 -7.89 10.77 -14.69
C HIS A 430 -8.04 11.23 -13.24
N PHE A 431 -7.32 12.28 -12.83
CA PHE A 431 -7.43 12.83 -11.47
C PHE A 431 -8.86 13.24 -11.14
N TRP A 432 -9.48 14.08 -11.98
CA TRP A 432 -10.81 14.61 -11.68
C TRP A 432 -11.88 13.53 -11.65
N LEU A 433 -11.86 12.60 -12.60
CA LEU A 433 -12.80 11.49 -12.61
C LEU A 433 -12.62 10.61 -11.38
N THR A 434 -11.38 10.27 -11.02
CA THR A 434 -11.08 9.46 -9.84
C THR A 434 -11.49 10.17 -8.55
N ALA A 435 -11.11 11.43 -8.35
CA ALA A 435 -11.39 12.17 -7.13
C ALA A 435 -12.89 12.41 -6.92
N ILE A 436 -13.62 12.77 -7.99
CA ILE A 436 -15.06 13.00 -7.92
C ILE A 436 -15.80 11.70 -7.62
N SER A 437 -15.55 10.66 -8.43
CA SER A 437 -16.24 9.38 -8.26
C SER A 437 -15.88 8.69 -6.94
N PHE A 438 -14.65 8.86 -6.44
CA PHE A 438 -14.25 8.39 -5.12
C PHE A 438 -15.16 8.97 -4.01
N ASN A 439 -15.39 10.28 -4.03
CA ASN A 439 -16.25 10.92 -3.03
C ASN A 439 -17.72 10.43 -3.16
N PHE A 440 -18.25 10.32 -4.37
CA PHE A 440 -19.61 9.77 -4.58
C PHE A 440 -19.70 8.27 -4.26
N THR A 441 -18.60 7.54 -4.24
CA THR A 441 -18.58 6.15 -3.78
C THR A 441 -18.62 6.07 -2.25
N PHE A 442 -17.79 6.85 -1.53
CA PHE A 442 -17.52 6.62 -0.12
C PHE A 442 -18.20 7.61 0.84
N ILE A 443 -18.56 8.84 0.44
CA ILE A 443 -19.38 9.73 1.29
C ILE A 443 -20.74 9.11 1.62
N PRO A 444 -21.50 8.53 0.64
CA PRO A 444 -22.74 7.84 0.96
C PRO A 444 -22.56 6.70 1.96
N GLN A 445 -21.41 6.02 1.95
CA GLN A 445 -21.12 4.93 2.89
C GLN A 445 -20.92 5.41 4.34
N PHE A 446 -20.45 6.64 4.58
CA PHE A 446 -20.50 7.23 5.90
C PHE A 446 -21.94 7.34 6.42
N PHE A 447 -22.85 7.84 5.59
CA PHE A 447 -24.27 7.96 5.94
C PHE A 447 -24.94 6.60 6.13
N LEU A 448 -24.61 5.60 5.31
CA LEU A 448 -25.06 4.23 5.49
C LEU A 448 -24.63 3.68 6.86
N GLY A 449 -23.37 3.92 7.25
CA GLY A 449 -22.85 3.50 8.55
C GLY A 449 -23.47 4.25 9.72
N LEU A 450 -23.69 5.57 9.59
CA LEU A 450 -24.39 6.39 10.60
C LEU A 450 -25.84 5.91 10.79
N ALA A 451 -26.49 5.43 9.72
CA ALA A 451 -27.82 4.86 9.75
C ALA A 451 -27.85 3.38 10.19
N GLY A 452 -26.70 2.80 10.57
CA GLY A 452 -26.59 1.46 11.14
C GLY A 452 -26.46 0.32 10.12
N MET A 453 -26.17 0.59 8.84
CA MET A 453 -25.94 -0.49 7.87
C MET A 453 -24.66 -1.25 8.18
N PRO A 454 -24.72 -2.59 8.45
CA PRO A 454 -23.53 -3.41 8.66
C PRO A 454 -22.72 -3.56 7.37
N ARG A 455 -21.42 -3.76 7.49
CA ARG A 455 -20.56 -4.16 6.36
C ARG A 455 -20.58 -5.68 6.15
N ARG A 456 -20.12 -6.14 4.98
CA ARG A 456 -19.96 -7.57 4.64
C ARG A 456 -21.29 -8.32 4.56
N ILE A 457 -22.35 -7.65 4.16
CA ILE A 457 -23.66 -8.23 3.91
C ILE A 457 -23.99 -8.17 2.42
N PRO A 458 -24.50 -9.25 1.80
CA PRO A 458 -24.85 -9.28 0.38
C PRO A 458 -26.21 -8.65 0.08
N ASP A 459 -27.03 -8.44 1.08
CA ASP A 459 -28.37 -7.86 1.00
C ASP A 459 -28.60 -6.86 2.13
N TYR A 460 -29.53 -5.92 1.95
CA TYR A 460 -29.76 -4.83 2.89
C TYR A 460 -31.21 -4.32 2.82
N ALA A 461 -31.66 -3.64 3.89
CA ALA A 461 -33.00 -3.08 3.99
C ALA A 461 -33.22 -1.93 2.97
N LEU A 462 -34.46 -1.80 2.47
CA LEU A 462 -34.84 -0.84 1.43
C LEU A 462 -34.43 0.62 1.75
N GLN A 463 -34.41 1.00 3.02
CA GLN A 463 -33.99 2.33 3.47
C GLN A 463 -32.54 2.71 3.05
N PHE A 464 -31.69 1.75 2.72
CA PHE A 464 -30.31 1.95 2.31
C PHE A 464 -30.12 1.98 0.78
N ALA A 465 -31.20 1.79 -0.01
CA ALA A 465 -31.13 1.56 -1.44
C ALA A 465 -30.51 2.74 -2.21
N GLU A 466 -30.97 3.96 -1.96
CA GLU A 466 -30.51 5.14 -2.71
C GLU A 466 -29.02 5.40 -2.57
N PHE A 467 -28.49 5.35 -1.34
CA PHE A 467 -27.06 5.54 -1.09
C PHE A 467 -26.19 4.41 -1.66
N ASN A 468 -26.68 3.16 -1.63
CA ASN A 468 -25.99 2.05 -2.27
C ASN A 468 -25.97 2.18 -3.79
N MET A 469 -27.08 2.62 -4.40
CA MET A 469 -27.15 2.87 -5.85
C MET A 469 -26.16 3.97 -6.27
N ILE A 470 -26.14 5.12 -5.58
CA ILE A 470 -25.19 6.22 -5.84
C ILE A 470 -23.76 5.73 -5.72
N SER A 471 -23.45 5.03 -4.61
CA SER A 471 -22.13 4.46 -4.34
C SER A 471 -21.69 3.48 -5.44
N SER A 472 -22.60 2.67 -5.96
CA SER A 472 -22.32 1.68 -7.02
C SER A 472 -22.07 2.36 -8.37
N ILE A 473 -22.92 3.29 -8.80
CA ILE A 473 -22.69 4.05 -10.04
C ILE A 473 -21.33 4.74 -10.01
N ALA A 474 -21.01 5.41 -8.91
CA ALA A 474 -19.74 6.11 -8.75
C ALA A 474 -18.55 5.15 -8.75
N ALA A 475 -18.65 3.96 -8.14
CA ALA A 475 -17.61 2.95 -8.15
C ALA A 475 -17.31 2.45 -9.59
N PHE A 476 -18.33 2.26 -10.44
CA PHE A 476 -18.12 1.91 -11.84
C PHE A 476 -17.42 3.03 -12.61
N VAL A 477 -17.81 4.29 -12.40
CA VAL A 477 -17.12 5.45 -13.01
C VAL A 477 -15.66 5.51 -12.55
N MET A 478 -15.40 5.28 -11.25
CA MET A 478 -14.05 5.22 -10.69
C MET A 478 -13.23 4.10 -11.32
N GLY A 479 -13.81 2.90 -11.48
CA GLY A 479 -13.13 1.77 -12.14
C GLY A 479 -12.79 2.08 -13.61
N LEU A 480 -13.71 2.65 -14.35
CA LEU A 480 -13.47 3.06 -15.75
C LEU A 480 -12.41 4.16 -15.88
N SER A 481 -12.35 5.09 -14.93
CA SER A 481 -11.32 6.14 -14.93
C SER A 481 -9.89 5.57 -14.86
N GLN A 482 -9.69 4.40 -14.25
CA GLN A 482 -8.39 3.74 -14.17
C GLN A 482 -7.88 3.24 -15.53
N LEU A 483 -8.76 3.02 -16.50
CA LEU A 483 -8.36 2.69 -17.88
C LEU A 483 -7.66 3.86 -18.55
N ILE A 484 -8.02 5.10 -18.21
CA ILE A 484 -7.31 6.31 -18.68
C ILE A 484 -5.88 6.32 -18.13
N PHE A 485 -5.70 5.94 -16.86
CA PHE A 485 -4.37 5.80 -16.25
C PHE A 485 -3.51 4.78 -17.00
N VAL A 486 -4.04 3.57 -17.21
CA VAL A 486 -3.32 2.52 -17.96
C VAL A 486 -2.95 2.98 -19.36
N TYR A 487 -3.91 3.56 -20.09
CA TYR A 487 -3.66 4.08 -21.43
C TYR A 487 -2.52 5.12 -21.43
N ASN A 488 -2.56 6.05 -20.48
CA ASN A 488 -1.57 7.12 -20.37
C ASN A 488 -0.18 6.59 -20.00
N VAL A 489 -0.09 5.61 -19.09
CA VAL A 489 1.17 4.94 -18.72
C VAL A 489 1.72 4.13 -19.92
N VAL A 490 0.90 3.31 -20.56
CA VAL A 490 1.33 2.46 -21.68
C VAL A 490 1.81 3.29 -22.87
N THR A 491 1.10 4.37 -23.20
CA THR A 491 1.53 5.26 -24.29
C THR A 491 2.83 5.99 -23.95
N CYS A 492 3.03 6.40 -22.70
CA CYS A 492 4.29 6.99 -22.23
C CYS A 492 5.46 5.99 -22.32
N VAL A 493 5.26 4.74 -21.91
CA VAL A 493 6.30 3.68 -21.99
C VAL A 493 6.66 3.35 -23.43
N LYS A 494 5.67 3.30 -24.35
CA LYS A 494 5.90 3.00 -25.78
C LYS A 494 6.60 4.12 -26.52
N GLY A 495 6.62 5.33 -26.01
CA GLY A 495 7.23 6.51 -26.61
C GLY A 495 6.40 7.76 -26.38
N GLY A 496 6.81 8.87 -26.95
CA GLY A 496 6.14 10.15 -26.79
C GLY A 496 7.11 11.32 -26.88
N LYS A 497 6.72 12.47 -26.36
CA LYS A 497 7.62 13.62 -26.23
C LYS A 497 8.75 13.24 -25.28
N LYS A 498 10.01 13.37 -25.70
CA LYS A 498 11.16 13.11 -24.84
C LYS A 498 11.12 13.98 -23.58
N ALA A 499 11.36 13.36 -22.45
CA ALA A 499 11.59 14.06 -21.19
C ALA A 499 13.01 14.62 -21.15
N THR A 500 13.19 15.72 -20.44
CA THR A 500 14.51 16.25 -20.11
C THR A 500 15.11 15.51 -18.91
N ASP A 501 16.40 15.63 -18.67
CA ASP A 501 17.05 15.00 -17.51
C ASP A 501 16.48 15.55 -16.20
N GLN A 502 16.28 16.85 -16.13
CA GLN A 502 15.50 17.48 -15.07
C GLN A 502 14.05 17.68 -15.54
N VAL A 503 13.22 16.64 -15.37
CA VAL A 503 11.84 16.61 -15.87
C VAL A 503 11.01 17.79 -15.36
N TRP A 504 11.15 18.10 -14.07
CA TRP A 504 10.37 19.14 -13.39
C TRP A 504 11.26 20.29 -12.95
N GLU A 505 10.88 21.50 -13.30
CA GLU A 505 11.55 22.71 -12.81
C GLU A 505 11.45 22.77 -11.28
N GLY A 506 12.59 22.92 -10.59
CA GLY A 506 12.64 22.99 -9.14
C GLY A 506 12.73 21.64 -8.43
N ALA A 507 12.67 20.51 -9.13
CA ALA A 507 12.90 19.20 -8.54
C ALA A 507 14.33 19.07 -8.00
N LYS A 508 14.46 18.56 -6.79
CA LYS A 508 15.73 18.37 -6.09
C LYS A 508 15.92 16.91 -5.69
N GLY A 509 17.15 16.47 -5.68
CA GLY A 509 17.53 15.09 -5.34
C GLY A 509 18.56 14.56 -6.31
N LEU A 510 19.29 13.54 -5.91
CA LEU A 510 20.33 12.92 -6.73
C LEU A 510 19.76 12.25 -7.99
N GLU A 511 18.54 11.74 -7.92
CA GLU A 511 17.82 11.14 -9.05
C GLU A 511 17.65 12.11 -10.24
N TRP A 512 17.56 13.41 -9.97
CA TRP A 512 17.40 14.42 -11.02
C TRP A 512 18.72 14.88 -11.64
N THR A 513 19.85 14.44 -11.09
CA THR A 513 21.18 14.69 -11.68
C THR A 513 21.55 13.69 -12.77
N LEU A 514 20.80 12.60 -12.86
CA LEU A 514 20.96 11.54 -13.86
C LEU A 514 20.15 11.82 -15.14
N PRO A 515 20.53 11.24 -16.29
CA PRO A 515 19.70 11.31 -17.50
C PRO A 515 18.35 10.61 -17.33
N SER A 516 17.43 10.87 -18.25
CA SER A 516 16.11 10.25 -18.30
C SER A 516 15.99 9.39 -19.57
N PRO A 517 15.97 8.02 -19.46
CA PRO A 517 16.06 7.20 -18.26
C PRO A 517 17.48 7.14 -17.64
N PRO A 518 17.60 6.79 -16.35
CA PRO A 518 18.90 6.59 -15.70
C PRO A 518 19.67 5.42 -16.31
N PRO A 519 21.03 5.46 -16.35
CA PRO A 519 21.88 4.36 -16.82
C PRO A 519 21.64 3.06 -16.05
N TYR A 520 22.09 1.92 -16.62
CA TYR A 520 21.90 0.60 -16.01
C TYR A 520 22.45 0.51 -14.58
N HIS A 521 23.66 1.02 -14.34
CA HIS A 521 24.31 1.06 -13.01
C HIS A 521 24.04 2.34 -12.23
N SER A 522 23.06 3.16 -12.65
CA SER A 522 22.64 4.41 -12.01
C SER A 522 23.76 5.47 -11.98
N PHE A 523 24.77 5.31 -11.13
CA PHE A 523 25.92 6.23 -11.03
C PHE A 523 27.20 5.55 -11.49
N THR A 524 27.90 6.14 -12.47
CA THR A 524 29.23 5.71 -12.92
C THR A 524 30.32 6.06 -11.89
N GLU A 525 30.13 7.18 -11.19
CA GLU A 525 30.95 7.61 -10.05
C GLU A 525 30.02 7.91 -8.89
N GLN A 526 30.43 7.51 -7.69
CA GLN A 526 29.62 7.74 -6.50
C GLN A 526 29.51 9.25 -6.22
N PRO A 527 28.28 9.82 -6.19
CA PRO A 527 28.11 11.24 -5.93
C PRO A 527 28.50 11.57 -4.48
N THR A 528 28.94 12.80 -4.24
CA THR A 528 29.24 13.31 -2.88
C THR A 528 28.22 14.37 -2.51
N VAL A 529 27.63 14.24 -1.34
CA VAL A 529 26.66 15.21 -0.79
C VAL A 529 27.40 16.14 0.17
N LYS A 530 27.39 17.45 -0.19
CA LYS A 530 28.01 18.52 0.65
C LYS A 530 27.14 18.91 1.84
#